data_873edcff77696e3218826de965ef0dd8
#
_entry.id   873edcff77696e3218826de965ef0dd8
#
_cell.length_a   1.000
_cell.length_b   1.000
_cell.length_c   1.000
_cell.angle_alpha   90.00
_cell.angle_beta   90.00
_cell.angle_gamma   90.00
#
_symmetry.space_group_name_H-M   'P 1'
#
loop_
_entity.id
_entity.type
_entity.pdbx_description
1 polymer ?
#
loop_
_entity_poly.entity_id
_entity_poly.type
_entity_poly.pdbx_seq_one_letter_code
_entity_poly.pdbx_strand_id
1 'polypeptide(L)'
;MLFNSGSTKVDPKGVDALKKLAQVLKEQQDVNVVVECHTDDVPVARGTVGMQDNWDLSVLRATEITRILTDAGVSPERVTPSGRSLYVPLETAKTKEARQKNRRTEIILTPKLDELFQILESA
;
A
#
# COMPACT_ATOMS: atom_id res chain seq x y z
N MET A 1 4.43 12.55 -2.40
CA MET A 1 3.24 11.71 -2.64
C MET A 1 3.51 10.70 -3.74
N LEU A 2 3.03 9.47 -3.58
CA LEU A 2 3.19 8.43 -4.59
C LEU A 2 2.25 8.60 -5.78
N PHE A 3 1.08 9.16 -5.55
CA PHE A 3 0.04 9.28 -6.58
C PHE A 3 -0.48 10.70 -6.68
N ASN A 4 -0.79 11.13 -7.90
CA ASN A 4 -1.58 12.33 -8.12
C ASN A 4 -3.04 12.07 -7.73
N SER A 5 -3.79 13.13 -7.44
CA SER A 5 -5.21 13.03 -7.06
C SER A 5 -6.00 12.21 -8.08
N GLY A 6 -6.73 11.20 -7.60
CA GLY A 6 -7.55 10.32 -8.44
C GLY A 6 -6.79 9.34 -9.33
N SER A 7 -5.47 9.38 -9.34
CA SER A 7 -4.65 8.52 -10.19
C SER A 7 -4.25 7.23 -9.47
N THR A 8 -4.16 6.15 -10.23
CA THR A 8 -3.57 4.87 -9.78
C THR A 8 -2.16 4.66 -10.31
N LYS A 9 -1.64 5.63 -11.07
CA LYS A 9 -0.27 5.57 -11.58
C LYS A 9 0.69 6.19 -10.58
N VAL A 10 1.73 5.45 -10.22
CA VAL A 10 2.75 5.92 -9.28
C VAL A 10 3.64 6.94 -9.97
N ASP A 11 3.91 8.07 -9.28
CA ASP A 11 4.85 9.08 -9.73
C ASP A 11 6.25 8.47 -9.92
N PRO A 12 7.02 8.87 -10.96
CA PRO A 12 8.37 8.33 -11.19
C PRO A 12 9.31 8.37 -9.99
N LYS A 13 9.24 9.43 -9.18
CA LYS A 13 10.03 9.50 -7.94
C LYS A 13 9.59 8.43 -6.93
N GLY A 14 8.30 8.15 -6.89
CA GLY A 14 7.75 7.08 -6.06
C GLY A 14 8.20 5.71 -6.55
N VAL A 15 8.26 5.49 -7.86
CA VAL A 15 8.76 4.24 -8.43
C VAL A 15 10.19 3.99 -8.00
N ASP A 16 11.06 5.01 -8.06
CA ASP A 16 12.45 4.88 -7.62
C ASP A 16 12.55 4.53 -6.14
N ALA A 17 11.75 5.18 -5.30
CA ALA A 17 11.71 4.90 -3.87
C ALA A 17 11.25 3.46 -3.60
N LEU A 18 10.24 2.98 -4.31
CA LEU A 18 9.73 1.62 -4.18
C LEU A 18 10.74 0.57 -4.64
N LYS A 19 11.52 0.86 -5.68
CA LYS A 19 12.61 -0.02 -6.11
C LYS A 19 13.68 -0.14 -5.05
N LYS A 20 14.02 0.96 -4.36
CA LYS A 20 14.96 0.93 -3.23
C LYS A 20 14.39 0.11 -2.07
N LEU A 21 13.13 0.28 -1.76
CA LEU A 21 12.44 -0.53 -0.75
C LEU A 21 12.48 -2.02 -1.12
N ALA A 22 12.26 -2.35 -2.39
CA ALA A 22 12.33 -3.73 -2.86
C ALA A 22 13.69 -4.37 -2.60
N GLN A 23 14.79 -3.62 -2.75
CA GLN A 23 16.13 -4.12 -2.45
C GLN A 23 16.25 -4.52 -0.98
N VAL A 24 15.74 -3.70 -0.07
CA VAL A 24 15.75 -3.99 1.37
C VAL A 24 14.88 -5.22 1.66
N LEU A 25 13.69 -5.30 1.07
CA LEU A 25 12.76 -6.40 1.30
C LEU A 25 13.28 -7.74 0.76
N LYS A 26 14.07 -7.73 -0.32
CA LYS A 26 14.71 -8.94 -0.83
C LYS A 26 15.71 -9.53 0.16
N GLU A 27 16.34 -8.69 0.97
CA GLU A 27 17.30 -9.11 2.00
C GLU A 27 16.61 -9.60 3.28
N GLN A 28 15.35 -9.21 3.50
CA GLN A 28 14.57 -9.53 4.70
C GLN A 28 13.48 -10.56 4.37
N GLN A 29 13.88 -11.77 4.01
CA GLN A 29 12.96 -12.79 3.52
C GLN A 29 12.09 -13.44 4.61
N ASP A 30 12.37 -13.17 5.87
CA ASP A 30 11.64 -13.72 7.02
C ASP A 30 10.42 -12.89 7.42
N VAL A 31 10.07 -11.87 6.65
CA VAL A 31 8.88 -11.04 6.91
C VAL A 31 7.94 -11.06 5.71
N ASN A 32 6.65 -10.94 5.99
CA ASN A 32 5.63 -10.68 5.00
C ASN A 32 5.36 -9.17 4.96
N VAL A 33 4.89 -8.70 3.80
CA VAL A 33 4.68 -7.28 3.53
C VAL A 33 3.21 -7.05 3.19
N VAL A 34 2.57 -6.14 3.89
CA VAL A 34 1.24 -5.64 3.50
C VAL A 34 1.43 -4.21 2.99
N VAL A 35 1.00 -3.98 1.76
CA VAL A 35 0.94 -2.65 1.17
C VAL A 35 -0.46 -2.12 1.40
N GLU A 36 -0.63 -1.18 2.32
CA GLU A 36 -1.94 -0.66 2.69
C GLU A 36 -2.08 0.78 2.25
N CYS A 37 -3.04 1.05 1.35
CA CYS A 37 -3.30 2.39 0.85
C CYS A 37 -4.56 2.98 1.46
N HIS A 38 -4.51 4.28 1.71
CA HIS A 38 -5.58 5.09 2.26
C HIS A 38 -5.87 6.27 1.36
N THR A 39 -7.13 6.65 1.26
CA THR A 39 -7.56 7.84 0.51
C THR A 39 -7.98 8.96 1.46
N ASP A 40 -8.17 10.15 0.90
CA ASP A 40 -8.89 11.21 1.58
C ASP A 40 -10.42 11.00 1.43
N ASP A 41 -11.18 11.99 1.86
CA ASP A 41 -12.65 11.94 1.84
C ASP A 41 -13.27 12.49 0.54
N VAL A 42 -12.45 12.85 -0.45
CA VAL A 42 -12.96 13.30 -1.76
C VAL A 42 -13.44 12.10 -2.55
N PRO A 43 -14.71 12.08 -3.00
CA PRO A 43 -15.23 10.94 -3.76
C PRO A 43 -14.54 10.76 -5.11
N VAL A 44 -14.48 9.51 -5.57
CA VAL A 44 -14.07 9.21 -6.93
C VAL A 44 -15.09 9.84 -7.89
N ALA A 45 -14.61 10.46 -8.97
CA ALA A 45 -15.48 11.10 -9.95
C ALA A 45 -16.39 10.09 -10.61
N ARG A 46 -17.68 10.45 -10.81
CA ARG A 46 -18.65 9.61 -11.50
C ARG A 46 -18.17 9.28 -12.91
N GLY A 47 -18.41 8.03 -13.33
CA GLY A 47 -18.03 7.57 -14.66
C GLY A 47 -16.55 7.23 -14.81
N THR A 48 -15.77 7.24 -13.73
CA THR A 48 -14.39 6.77 -13.76
C THR A 48 -14.37 5.28 -14.06
N VAL A 49 -13.72 4.91 -15.17
CA VAL A 49 -13.66 3.51 -15.60
C VAL A 49 -12.86 2.68 -14.61
N GLY A 50 -13.46 1.57 -14.17
CA GLY A 50 -12.79 0.62 -13.27
C GLY A 50 -12.80 1.00 -11.80
N MET A 51 -13.37 2.16 -11.44
CA MET A 51 -13.45 2.60 -10.05
C MET A 51 -14.83 3.12 -9.71
N GLN A 52 -15.48 2.50 -8.73
CA GLN A 52 -16.78 2.91 -8.23
C GLN A 52 -16.66 3.92 -7.08
N ASP A 53 -15.71 3.70 -6.18
CA ASP A 53 -15.54 4.48 -4.96
C ASP A 53 -14.09 4.45 -4.46
N ASN A 54 -13.87 5.01 -3.28
CA ASN A 54 -12.54 5.03 -2.67
C ASN A 54 -12.04 3.66 -2.20
N TRP A 55 -12.93 2.68 -2.03
CA TRP A 55 -12.49 1.29 -1.84
C TRP A 55 -11.70 0.81 -3.05
N ASP A 56 -12.27 0.97 -4.24
CA ASP A 56 -11.58 0.59 -5.48
C ASP A 56 -10.29 1.36 -5.66
N LEU A 57 -10.32 2.68 -5.44
CA LEU A 57 -9.13 3.53 -5.60
C LEU A 57 -7.99 3.07 -4.70
N SER A 58 -8.26 2.81 -3.42
CA SER A 58 -7.22 2.41 -2.47
C SER A 58 -6.66 1.02 -2.80
N VAL A 59 -7.50 0.07 -3.18
CA VAL A 59 -7.07 -1.28 -3.55
C VAL A 59 -6.25 -1.26 -4.84
N LEU A 60 -6.68 -0.50 -5.85
CA LEU A 60 -5.95 -0.39 -7.12
C LEU A 60 -4.58 0.26 -6.93
N ARG A 61 -4.49 1.28 -6.08
CA ARG A 61 -3.20 1.88 -5.73
C ARG A 61 -2.27 0.90 -5.03
N ALA A 62 -2.80 0.13 -4.07
CA ALA A 62 -2.02 -0.89 -3.39
C ALA A 62 -1.53 -1.97 -4.36
N THR A 63 -2.38 -2.35 -5.31
CA THR A 63 -2.04 -3.33 -6.34
C THR A 63 -0.91 -2.82 -7.25
N GLU A 64 -0.95 -1.56 -7.67
CA GLU A 64 0.12 -0.98 -8.48
C GLU A 64 1.46 -0.96 -7.75
N ILE A 65 1.46 -0.59 -6.47
CA ILE A 65 2.67 -0.63 -5.64
C ILE A 65 3.19 -2.07 -5.54
N THR A 66 2.28 -3.02 -5.30
CA THR A 66 2.63 -4.44 -5.21
C THR A 66 3.31 -4.93 -6.48
N ARG A 67 2.79 -4.55 -7.66
CA ARG A 67 3.41 -4.92 -8.93
C ARG A 67 4.82 -4.35 -9.09
N ILE A 68 5.03 -3.10 -8.68
CA ILE A 68 6.36 -2.49 -8.72
C ILE A 68 7.33 -3.28 -7.83
N LEU A 69 6.92 -3.64 -6.62
CA LEU A 69 7.76 -4.41 -5.71
C LEU A 69 8.09 -5.80 -6.26
N THR A 70 7.09 -6.51 -6.78
CA THR A 70 7.29 -7.86 -7.31
C THR A 70 8.09 -7.85 -8.60
N ASP A 71 7.88 -6.86 -9.48
CA ASP A 71 8.69 -6.68 -10.68
C ASP A 71 10.15 -6.38 -10.34
N ALA A 72 10.40 -5.74 -9.21
CA ALA A 72 11.75 -5.45 -8.72
C ALA A 72 12.39 -6.62 -7.95
N GLY A 73 11.70 -7.75 -7.84
CA GLY A 73 12.27 -8.99 -7.32
C GLY A 73 11.75 -9.46 -5.97
N VAL A 74 10.81 -8.75 -5.35
CA VAL A 74 10.18 -9.24 -4.11
C VAL A 74 9.24 -10.41 -4.46
N SER A 75 9.34 -11.50 -3.71
CA SER A 75 8.50 -12.68 -3.98
C SER A 75 7.01 -12.35 -3.82
N PRO A 76 6.18 -12.65 -4.83
CA PRO A 76 4.74 -12.39 -4.76
C PRO A 76 4.03 -13.06 -3.58
N GLU A 77 4.57 -14.17 -3.10
CA GLU A 77 4.01 -14.89 -1.95
C GLU A 77 4.08 -14.10 -0.65
N ARG A 78 4.96 -13.11 -0.59
CA ARG A 78 5.21 -12.30 0.61
C ARG A 78 4.45 -10.99 0.64
N VAL A 79 3.84 -10.56 -0.46
CA VAL A 79 3.24 -9.23 -0.58
C VAL A 79 1.73 -9.32 -0.69
N THR A 80 1.03 -8.57 0.14
CA THR A 80 -0.44 -8.47 0.11
C THR A 80 -0.84 -7.02 -0.12
N PRO A 81 -1.56 -6.71 -1.21
CA PRO A 81 -2.16 -5.38 -1.36
C PRO A 81 -3.40 -5.26 -0.49
N SER A 82 -3.60 -4.09 0.11
CA SER A 82 -4.73 -3.80 0.98
C SER A 82 -5.20 -2.37 0.77
N GLY A 83 -6.51 -2.16 0.77
CA GLY A 83 -7.12 -0.84 0.66
C GLY A 83 -8.08 -0.58 1.79
N ARG A 84 -7.97 0.60 2.39
CA ARG A 84 -8.79 1.00 3.55
C ARG A 84 -9.78 2.12 3.20
N SER A 85 -9.85 2.53 1.94
CA SER A 85 -10.71 3.65 1.53
C SER A 85 -10.41 4.91 2.34
N LEU A 86 -11.41 5.66 2.73
CA LEU A 86 -11.29 6.90 3.51
C LEU A 86 -11.49 6.69 5.02
N TYR A 87 -11.71 5.46 5.47
CA TYR A 87 -12.28 5.19 6.79
C TYR A 87 -11.28 5.13 7.94
N VAL A 88 -9.98 5.28 7.66
CA VAL A 88 -8.95 5.29 8.70
C VAL A 88 -8.09 6.56 8.53
N PRO A 89 -8.68 7.76 8.74
CA PRO A 89 -7.95 9.00 8.56
C PRO A 89 -6.96 9.22 9.69
N LEU A 90 -5.83 9.87 9.36
CA LEU A 90 -4.91 10.39 10.36
C LEU A 90 -5.44 11.68 10.99
N GLU A 91 -6.13 12.49 10.18
CA GLU A 91 -6.74 13.73 10.62
C GLU A 91 -8.17 13.84 10.08
N THR A 92 -9.10 14.25 10.94
CA THR A 92 -10.52 14.33 10.60
C THR A 92 -10.93 15.71 10.06
N ALA A 93 -10.04 16.70 10.08
CA ALA A 93 -10.34 18.02 9.57
C ALA A 93 -10.62 18.00 8.06
N LYS A 94 -11.49 18.89 7.59
CA LYS A 94 -11.85 19.00 6.17
C LYS A 94 -10.98 20.03 5.47
N THR A 95 -9.67 19.97 5.70
CA THR A 95 -8.71 20.89 5.13
C THR A 95 -7.87 20.19 4.07
N LYS A 96 -7.25 20.98 3.19
CA LYS A 96 -6.34 20.47 2.17
C LYS A 96 -5.16 19.73 2.81
N GLU A 97 -4.64 20.26 3.90
CA GLU A 97 -3.51 19.69 4.63
C GLU A 97 -3.86 18.34 5.25
N ALA A 98 -5.03 18.24 5.88
CA ALA A 98 -5.51 16.99 6.45
C ALA A 98 -5.72 15.93 5.38
N ARG A 99 -6.34 16.29 4.24
CA ARG A 99 -6.55 15.38 3.12
C ARG A 99 -5.24 14.87 2.55
N GLN A 100 -4.23 15.73 2.45
CA GLN A 100 -2.92 15.31 1.96
C GLN A 100 -2.27 14.28 2.87
N LYS A 101 -2.40 14.41 4.18
CA LYS A 101 -1.88 13.44 5.15
C LYS A 101 -2.64 12.11 5.09
N ASN A 102 -3.95 12.18 4.82
CA ASN A 102 -4.78 10.98 4.74
C ASN A 102 -4.49 10.17 3.48
N ARG A 103 -4.06 10.80 2.39
CA ARG A 103 -3.62 10.11 1.16
C ARG A 103 -2.24 9.53 1.38
N ARG A 104 -2.18 8.33 1.91
CA ARG A 104 -0.91 7.71 2.29
C ARG A 104 -0.86 6.23 1.95
N THR A 105 0.36 5.73 1.87
CA THR A 105 0.66 4.30 1.78
C THR A 105 1.43 3.90 3.01
N GLU A 106 0.99 2.84 3.67
CA GLU A 106 1.68 2.23 4.80
C GLU A 106 2.27 0.90 4.36
N ILE A 107 3.54 0.69 4.65
CA ILE A 107 4.22 -0.59 4.41
C ILE A 107 4.30 -1.29 5.76
N ILE A 108 3.53 -2.37 5.90
CA ILE A 108 3.40 -3.10 7.16
C ILE A 108 4.20 -4.39 7.05
N LEU A 109 5.20 -4.54 7.90
CA LEU A 109 6.03 -5.74 7.94
C LEU A 109 5.56 -6.63 9.08
N THR A 110 5.32 -7.89 8.76
CA THR A 110 4.89 -8.88 9.75
C THR A 110 5.81 -10.09 9.71
N PRO A 111 6.13 -10.70 10.88
CA PRO A 111 6.90 -11.93 10.87
C PRO A 111 6.11 -13.06 10.22
N LYS A 112 6.81 -14.03 9.66
CA LYS A 112 6.15 -15.24 9.15
C LYS A 112 5.63 -16.06 10.32
N LEU A 113 4.31 -16.22 10.39
CA LEU A 113 3.65 -16.88 11.51
C LEU A 113 4.04 -18.35 11.64
N ASP A 114 4.31 -19.03 10.53
CA ASP A 114 4.68 -20.45 10.54
C ASP A 114 5.96 -20.68 11.34
N GLU A 115 6.97 -19.83 11.18
CA GLU A 115 8.20 -19.92 11.95
C GLU A 115 7.95 -19.65 13.43
N LEU A 116 7.09 -18.66 13.73
CA LEU A 116 6.72 -18.34 15.10
C LEU A 116 6.02 -19.51 15.79
N PHE A 117 5.09 -20.17 15.12
CA PHE A 117 4.40 -21.35 15.63
C PHE A 117 5.37 -22.52 15.86
N GLN A 118 6.32 -22.72 14.95
CA GLN A 118 7.34 -23.75 15.11
C GLN A 118 8.19 -23.50 16.37
N ILE A 119 8.55 -22.26 16.63
CA ILE A 119 9.29 -21.90 17.83
C ILE A 119 8.48 -22.23 19.10
N LEU A 120 7.18 -21.88 19.09
CA LEU A 120 6.29 -22.16 20.20
C LEU A 120 6.07 -23.66 20.42
N GLU A 121 5.96 -24.43 19.36
CA GLU A 121 5.78 -25.89 19.44
C GLU A 121 7.02 -26.59 19.96
N SER A 122 8.22 -26.05 19.68
CA SER A 122 9.48 -26.66 20.11
C SER A 122 9.94 -26.21 21.51
N ALA A 123 9.20 -25.32 22.14
CA ALA A 123 9.54 -24.80 23.47
C ALA A 123 9.12 -25.75 24.63
#